data_0ad9c15d67a56779af15a81de5e04413
#
_entry.id   0ad9c15d67a56779af15a81de5e04413
#
_cell.length_a   1.000
_cell.length_b   1.000
_cell.length_c   1.000
_cell.angle_alpha   90.00
_cell.angle_beta   90.00
_cell.angle_gamma   90.00
#
_symmetry.space_group_name_H-M   'P 1'
#
loop_
_entity.id
_entity.type
_entity.pdbx_description
1 polymer ?
#
loop_
_entity_poly.entity_id
_entity_poly.type
_entity_poly.pdbx_seq_one_letter_code
_entity_poly.pdbx_strand_id
1 'polypeptide(L)'
;MKRTCLTIITICLPLLFCGQVKAEHSGPYVGVFIGGNILMNSKATDDLGDFSLKFKPALLGSAVAGWDFERGNMVGEGRIELEYSRRSNKLDQAKFADSSVSAGGNIKADSLLINFWGVFHDNKIWAPYAGVGLGAARMEASSLQVTGQPLASGSKTVLAYQLGTGIDFALTKHLNLDLGYRFFSSVKPKFTESNGRKLSMDYYSHNVMLGLRYGF
;
A
#
# COMPACT_ATOMS: atom_id res chain seq x y z
N MET A 1 -36.94 -17.48 17.70
CA MET A 1 -36.47 -17.61 16.31
C MET A 1 -36.58 -16.25 15.62
N LYS A 2 -35.51 -15.49 15.57
CA LYS A 2 -35.45 -14.19 14.86
C LYS A 2 -34.71 -14.42 13.54
N ARG A 3 -35.40 -14.34 12.43
CA ARG A 3 -34.84 -14.41 11.08
C ARG A 3 -34.27 -13.04 10.75
N THR A 4 -32.94 -12.93 10.67
CA THR A 4 -32.24 -11.76 10.18
C THR A 4 -32.28 -11.81 8.63
N CYS A 5 -33.04 -10.90 8.04
CA CYS A 5 -33.09 -10.73 6.58
C CYS A 5 -31.81 -10.01 6.13
N LEU A 6 -30.93 -10.73 5.42
CA LEU A 6 -29.72 -10.17 4.82
C LEU A 6 -30.14 -9.51 3.51
N THR A 7 -30.25 -8.18 3.51
CA THR A 7 -30.55 -7.41 2.30
C THR A 7 -29.24 -7.28 1.49
N ILE A 8 -29.12 -8.07 0.42
CA ILE A 8 -28.05 -7.93 -0.56
C ILE A 8 -28.38 -6.70 -1.40
N ILE A 9 -27.64 -5.61 -1.19
CA ILE A 9 -27.69 -4.44 -2.06
C ILE A 9 -26.88 -4.78 -3.32
N THR A 10 -27.60 -5.20 -4.35
CA THR A 10 -27.05 -5.36 -5.70
C THR A 10 -26.88 -3.96 -6.29
N ILE A 11 -25.67 -3.43 -6.24
CA ILE A 11 -25.30 -2.21 -6.97
C ILE A 11 -25.20 -2.61 -8.46
N CYS A 12 -26.28 -2.43 -9.20
CA CYS A 12 -26.25 -2.43 -10.65
C CYS A 12 -25.45 -1.22 -11.12
N LEU A 13 -24.18 -1.42 -11.43
CA LEU A 13 -23.36 -0.44 -12.15
C LEU A 13 -23.81 -0.48 -13.63
N PRO A 14 -24.45 0.57 -14.17
CA PRO A 14 -24.76 0.59 -15.58
C PRO A 14 -23.45 0.66 -16.34
N LEU A 15 -23.05 -0.42 -17.00
CA LEU A 15 -22.04 -0.43 -18.04
C LEU A 15 -22.56 0.43 -19.20
N LEU A 16 -22.34 1.73 -19.13
CA LEU A 16 -22.48 2.61 -20.28
C LEU A 16 -21.37 2.22 -21.26
N PHE A 17 -21.70 1.35 -22.19
CA PHE A 17 -20.95 1.17 -23.43
C PHE A 17 -20.98 2.50 -24.20
N CYS A 18 -20.09 3.41 -23.87
CA CYS A 18 -19.82 4.58 -24.69
C CYS A 18 -18.59 4.29 -25.54
N GLY A 19 -18.69 4.60 -26.79
CA GLY A 19 -17.82 4.31 -27.92
C GLY A 19 -16.32 4.25 -27.63
N GLN A 20 -15.58 3.64 -28.54
CA GLN A 20 -14.13 3.37 -28.47
C GLN A 20 -13.35 4.60 -28.00
N VAL A 21 -13.11 4.67 -26.71
CA VAL A 21 -12.21 5.69 -26.11
C VAL A 21 -10.81 5.15 -26.32
N LYS A 22 -10.08 5.73 -27.24
CA LYS A 22 -8.66 5.48 -27.42
C LYS A 22 -7.95 6.17 -26.26
N ALA A 23 -7.55 5.42 -25.25
CA ALA A 23 -6.70 5.91 -24.18
C ALA A 23 -5.25 6.03 -24.68
N GLU A 24 -5.01 7.01 -25.53
CA GLU A 24 -3.68 7.48 -25.89
C GLU A 24 -3.44 8.78 -25.09
N HIS A 25 -3.27 8.66 -23.77
CA HIS A 25 -2.85 9.79 -22.97
C HIS A 25 -1.36 9.65 -22.69
N SER A 26 -0.56 10.49 -23.32
CA SER A 26 0.82 10.74 -22.92
C SER A 26 0.89 12.12 -22.28
N GLY A 27 1.65 12.24 -21.21
CA GLY A 27 1.80 13.52 -20.53
C GLY A 27 1.61 13.43 -19.01
N PRO A 28 1.45 14.58 -18.36
CA PRO A 28 1.31 14.65 -16.92
C PRO A 28 -0.05 14.13 -16.45
N TYR A 29 -0.06 13.48 -15.28
CA TYR A 29 -1.30 13.05 -14.62
C TYR A 29 -1.19 13.17 -13.11
N VAL A 30 -2.34 13.15 -12.46
CA VAL A 30 -2.49 13.01 -11.02
C VAL A 30 -3.46 11.88 -10.72
N GLY A 31 -3.37 11.30 -9.53
CA GLY A 31 -4.31 10.25 -9.14
C GLY A 31 -4.44 10.10 -7.63
N VAL A 32 -5.53 9.47 -7.23
CA VAL A 32 -5.80 9.12 -5.84
C VAL A 32 -6.25 7.68 -5.75
N PHE A 33 -5.82 7.00 -4.69
CA PHE A 33 -6.09 5.58 -4.47
C PHE A 33 -6.57 5.36 -3.04
N ILE A 34 -7.46 4.39 -2.90
CA ILE A 34 -7.87 3.82 -1.62
C ILE A 34 -7.72 2.31 -1.70
N GLY A 35 -7.36 1.66 -0.60
CA GLY A 35 -7.16 0.21 -0.64
C GLY A 35 -7.14 -0.45 0.72
N GLY A 36 -7.06 -1.78 0.67
CA GLY A 36 -6.81 -2.63 1.81
C GLY A 36 -5.32 -2.90 1.98
N ASN A 37 -4.86 -2.82 3.22
CA ASN A 37 -3.49 -3.12 3.62
C ASN A 37 -3.47 -4.30 4.58
N ILE A 38 -2.69 -5.32 4.25
CA ILE A 38 -2.41 -6.48 5.09
C ILE A 38 -0.93 -6.46 5.44
N LEU A 39 -0.62 -6.12 6.68
CA LEU A 39 0.74 -6.19 7.20
C LEU A 39 1.03 -7.64 7.60
N MET A 40 2.10 -8.21 7.07
CA MET A 40 2.55 -9.55 7.43
C MET A 40 2.98 -9.58 8.89
N ASN A 41 3.01 -10.78 9.50
CA ASN A 41 3.55 -10.94 10.84
C ASN A 41 5.00 -10.43 10.85
N SER A 42 5.23 -9.37 11.61
CA SER A 42 6.55 -8.76 11.73
C SER A 42 7.40 -9.55 12.70
N LYS A 43 8.52 -10.09 12.23
CA LYS A 43 9.53 -10.60 13.13
C LYS A 43 10.16 -9.40 13.86
N ALA A 44 10.09 -9.43 15.16
CA ALA A 44 10.69 -8.44 16.03
C ALA A 44 11.79 -9.11 16.84
N THR A 45 12.91 -8.43 16.95
CA THR A 45 14.06 -8.88 17.72
C THR A 45 14.41 -7.80 18.73
N ASP A 46 14.49 -8.17 19.98
CA ASP A 46 15.04 -7.37 21.06
C ASP A 46 16.24 -8.07 21.72
N ASP A 47 16.77 -7.48 22.78
CA ASP A 47 17.93 -8.04 23.51
C ASP A 47 17.60 -9.35 24.28
N LEU A 48 16.31 -9.75 24.35
CA LEU A 48 15.85 -10.97 25.01
C LEU A 48 15.55 -12.09 24.03
N GLY A 49 15.42 -11.81 22.73
CA GLY A 49 15.20 -12.81 21.70
C GLY A 49 14.23 -12.38 20.62
N ASP A 50 13.79 -13.37 19.83
CA ASP A 50 12.89 -13.17 18.70
C ASP A 50 11.45 -13.45 19.09
N PHE A 51 10.54 -12.59 18.63
CA PHE A 51 9.11 -12.78 18.72
C PHE A 51 8.41 -12.22 17.48
N SER A 52 7.13 -12.49 17.33
CA SER A 52 6.37 -12.07 16.17
C SER A 52 5.18 -11.19 16.56
N LEU A 53 5.03 -10.08 15.86
CA LEU A 53 3.92 -9.15 16.04
C LEU A 53 2.89 -9.35 14.93
N LYS A 54 1.63 -9.57 15.29
CA LYS A 54 0.51 -9.72 14.38
C LYS A 54 -0.33 -8.45 14.38
N PHE A 55 -0.63 -7.96 13.19
CA PHE A 55 -1.42 -6.74 12.97
C PHE A 55 -2.76 -7.05 12.31
N LYS A 56 -3.74 -6.21 12.58
CA LYS A 56 -5.05 -6.26 11.89
C LYS A 56 -4.91 -5.64 10.50
N PRO A 57 -5.64 -6.19 9.51
CA PRO A 57 -5.80 -5.52 8.23
C PRO A 57 -6.34 -4.10 8.42
N ALA A 58 -5.94 -3.19 7.54
CA ALA A 58 -6.30 -1.78 7.65
C ALA A 58 -6.58 -1.17 6.26
N LEU A 59 -7.10 0.04 6.26
CA LEU A 59 -7.21 0.84 5.05
C LEU A 59 -5.91 1.59 4.80
N LEU A 60 -5.64 1.86 3.53
CA LEU A 60 -4.59 2.75 3.08
C LEU A 60 -5.16 3.80 2.12
N GLY A 61 -4.52 4.96 2.08
CA GLY A 61 -4.75 6.00 1.09
C GLY A 61 -3.44 6.37 0.39
N SER A 62 -3.53 6.71 -0.89
CA SER A 62 -2.38 7.15 -1.67
C SER A 62 -2.79 8.27 -2.63
N ALA A 63 -1.83 9.16 -2.91
CA ALA A 63 -1.91 10.19 -3.94
C ALA A 63 -0.66 10.12 -4.82
N VAL A 64 -0.85 10.31 -6.11
CA VAL A 64 0.22 10.21 -7.10
C VAL A 64 0.23 11.41 -8.03
N ALA A 65 1.43 11.75 -8.51
CA ALA A 65 1.64 12.64 -9.64
C ALA A 65 2.72 12.03 -10.53
N GLY A 66 2.49 11.99 -11.83
CA GLY A 66 3.38 11.30 -12.73
C GLY A 66 3.34 11.80 -14.16
N TRP A 67 4.09 11.11 -14.98
CA TRP A 67 4.18 11.33 -16.41
C TRP A 67 4.07 10.00 -17.16
N ASP A 68 3.14 9.91 -18.07
CA ASP A 68 2.98 8.81 -19.01
C ASP A 68 3.81 9.06 -20.28
N PHE A 69 4.63 8.09 -20.70
CA PHE A 69 5.45 8.18 -21.88
C PHE A 69 4.72 7.62 -23.10
N GLU A 70 4.89 8.29 -24.24
CA GLU A 70 4.32 7.84 -25.50
C GLU A 70 4.90 6.50 -25.97
N ARG A 71 4.09 5.77 -26.71
CA ARG A 71 4.46 4.58 -27.45
C ARG A 71 5.58 4.89 -28.42
N GLY A 72 6.67 4.11 -28.40
CA GLY A 72 7.77 4.25 -29.36
C GLY A 72 8.89 5.21 -28.96
N ASN A 73 8.86 5.79 -27.78
CA ASN A 73 10.00 6.53 -27.25
C ASN A 73 11.16 5.60 -26.85
N MET A 74 12.40 6.16 -26.80
CA MET A 74 13.62 5.41 -26.44
C MET A 74 13.54 4.76 -25.04
N VAL A 75 12.63 5.21 -24.17
CA VAL A 75 12.42 4.71 -22.80
C VAL A 75 11.40 3.57 -22.77
N GLY A 76 10.73 3.26 -23.90
CA GLY A 76 9.65 2.29 -23.98
C GLY A 76 8.30 2.83 -23.48
N GLU A 77 7.28 1.98 -23.53
CA GLU A 77 5.95 2.31 -22.98
C GLU A 77 6.00 2.21 -21.45
N GLY A 78 5.67 3.28 -20.75
CA GLY A 78 5.69 3.27 -19.30
C GLY A 78 5.39 4.61 -18.68
N ARG A 79 5.48 4.67 -17.37
CA ARG A 79 5.28 5.89 -16.61
C ARG A 79 6.23 6.00 -15.43
N ILE A 80 6.58 7.23 -15.11
CA ILE A 80 7.26 7.60 -13.86
C ILE A 80 6.26 8.29 -12.95
N GLU A 81 6.30 7.99 -11.66
CA GLU A 81 5.28 8.43 -10.72
C GLU A 81 5.91 8.74 -9.37
N LEU A 82 5.59 9.88 -8.80
CA LEU A 82 5.81 10.19 -7.39
C LEU A 82 4.55 9.79 -6.61
N GLU A 83 4.70 8.89 -5.65
CA GLU A 83 3.61 8.36 -4.83
C GLU A 83 3.82 8.72 -3.35
N TYR A 84 2.84 9.39 -2.75
CA TYR A 84 2.69 9.47 -1.31
C TYR A 84 1.63 8.47 -0.86
N SER A 85 1.95 7.64 0.13
CA SER A 85 0.99 6.68 0.70
C SER A 85 1.02 6.68 2.20
N ARG A 86 -0.16 6.54 2.81
CA ARG A 86 -0.35 6.38 4.25
C ARG A 86 -1.02 5.07 4.60
N ARG A 87 -0.39 4.32 5.52
CA ARG A 87 -0.85 3.04 6.06
C ARG A 87 -0.91 3.13 7.58
N SER A 88 -1.91 2.50 8.22
CA SER A 88 -2.01 2.50 9.68
C SER A 88 -2.62 1.18 10.16
N ASN A 89 -1.80 0.33 10.78
CA ASN A 89 -2.20 -0.99 11.24
C ASN A 89 -2.20 -1.05 12.77
N LYS A 90 -3.27 -1.62 13.33
CA LYS A 90 -3.39 -1.88 14.78
C LYS A 90 -2.69 -3.19 15.11
N LEU A 91 -1.88 -3.16 16.17
CA LEU A 91 -1.30 -4.36 16.76
C LEU A 91 -2.41 -5.17 17.44
N ASP A 92 -2.41 -6.47 17.22
CA ASP A 92 -3.43 -7.42 17.72
C ASP A 92 -2.85 -8.38 18.75
N GLN A 93 -1.72 -9.01 18.42
CA GLN A 93 -1.10 -10.03 19.25
C GLN A 93 0.42 -9.98 19.15
N ALA A 94 1.09 -10.35 20.23
CA ALA A 94 2.51 -10.73 20.26
C ALA A 94 2.62 -12.24 20.45
N LYS A 95 3.39 -12.91 19.59
CA LYS A 95 3.61 -14.36 19.62
C LYS A 95 5.05 -14.64 20.01
N PHE A 96 5.20 -15.32 21.11
CA PHE A 96 6.47 -15.88 21.60
C PHE A 96 6.54 -17.38 21.24
N ALA A 97 7.65 -18.06 21.54
CA ALA A 97 7.85 -19.46 21.18
C ALA A 97 6.69 -20.35 21.68
N ASP A 98 6.26 -20.18 22.94
CA ASP A 98 5.30 -21.05 23.61
C ASP A 98 3.96 -20.38 23.94
N SER A 99 3.79 -19.09 23.59
CA SER A 99 2.60 -18.34 23.96
C SER A 99 2.22 -17.26 22.98
N SER A 100 0.94 -16.91 22.99
CA SER A 100 0.42 -15.76 22.25
C SER A 100 -0.36 -14.89 23.24
N VAL A 101 0.02 -13.64 23.32
CA VAL A 101 -0.58 -12.69 24.26
C VAL A 101 -1.22 -11.51 23.53
N SER A 102 -2.21 -10.91 24.16
CA SER A 102 -2.85 -9.70 23.62
C SER A 102 -1.86 -8.54 23.59
N ALA A 103 -1.88 -7.82 22.50
CA ALA A 103 -1.05 -6.66 22.30
C ALA A 103 -1.87 -5.49 21.73
N GLY A 104 -1.40 -4.27 21.90
CA GLY A 104 -2.09 -3.05 21.50
C GLY A 104 -1.16 -1.99 20.95
N GLY A 105 -1.76 -0.92 20.42
CA GLY A 105 -1.04 0.17 19.78
C GLY A 105 -1.16 0.16 18.26
N ASN A 106 -0.47 1.07 17.61
CA ASN A 106 -0.54 1.24 16.15
C ASN A 106 0.86 1.38 15.57
N ILE A 107 1.02 0.86 14.34
CA ILE A 107 2.14 1.23 13.50
C ILE A 107 1.62 1.99 12.28
N LYS A 108 2.20 3.15 12.01
CA LYS A 108 1.91 3.96 10.82
C LYS A 108 3.13 3.97 9.91
N ALA A 109 2.89 3.98 8.60
CA ALA A 109 3.91 4.14 7.59
C ALA A 109 3.44 5.21 6.59
N ASP A 110 4.09 6.36 6.63
CA ASP A 110 3.98 7.42 5.63
C ASP A 110 5.15 7.28 4.67
N SER A 111 4.89 7.00 3.40
CA SER A 111 5.95 6.77 2.41
C SER A 111 5.86 7.74 1.24
N LEU A 112 7.03 8.14 0.73
CA LEU A 112 7.20 8.88 -0.50
C LEU A 112 8.14 8.07 -1.41
N LEU A 113 7.61 7.61 -2.54
CA LEU A 113 8.32 6.73 -3.47
C LEU A 113 8.30 7.32 -4.88
N ILE A 114 9.37 7.06 -5.63
CA ILE A 114 9.40 7.21 -7.07
C ILE A 114 9.19 5.83 -7.67
N ASN A 115 8.14 5.68 -8.47
CA ASN A 115 7.75 4.44 -9.12
C ASN A 115 8.08 4.51 -10.62
N PHE A 116 8.45 3.37 -11.17
CA PHE A 116 8.66 3.14 -12.59
C PHE A 116 7.76 1.98 -13.00
N TRP A 117 6.82 2.24 -13.91
CA TRP A 117 5.84 1.28 -14.40
C TRP A 117 6.06 1.03 -15.88
N GLY A 118 6.25 -0.23 -16.28
CA GLY A 118 6.06 -0.67 -17.65
C GLY A 118 4.57 -0.90 -17.89
N VAL A 119 4.01 -0.33 -18.95
CA VAL A 119 2.59 -0.41 -19.29
C VAL A 119 2.46 -1.12 -20.63
N PHE A 120 1.55 -2.08 -20.73
CA PHE A 120 1.34 -2.91 -21.92
C PHE A 120 0.04 -2.53 -22.60
N HIS A 121 0.12 -1.73 -23.66
CA HIS A 121 -1.03 -1.17 -24.38
C HIS A 121 -1.48 -2.04 -25.57
N ASP A 122 -1.66 -3.34 -25.37
CA ASP A 122 -2.17 -4.22 -26.43
C ASP A 122 -3.67 -4.02 -26.70
N ASN A 123 -4.40 -3.46 -25.74
CA ASN A 123 -5.84 -3.23 -25.82
C ASN A 123 -6.16 -1.75 -25.59
N LYS A 124 -7.19 -1.25 -26.30
CA LYS A 124 -7.61 0.17 -26.21
C LYS A 124 -8.41 0.50 -24.95
N ILE A 125 -8.95 -0.50 -24.25
CA ILE A 125 -9.86 -0.32 -23.12
C ILE A 125 -9.11 -0.53 -21.79
N TRP A 126 -8.18 -1.48 -21.76
CA TRP A 126 -7.43 -1.85 -20.57
C TRP A 126 -5.96 -2.06 -20.87
N ALA A 127 -5.12 -1.69 -19.92
CA ALA A 127 -3.67 -1.81 -20.03
C ALA A 127 -3.11 -2.39 -18.74
N PRO A 128 -2.59 -3.62 -18.74
CA PRO A 128 -1.87 -4.15 -17.61
C PRO A 128 -0.54 -3.43 -17.44
N TYR A 129 -0.09 -3.32 -16.22
CA TYR A 129 1.19 -2.73 -15.90
C TYR A 129 1.90 -3.49 -14.77
N ALA A 130 3.22 -3.38 -14.74
CA ALA A 130 4.04 -3.87 -13.63
C ALA A 130 5.24 -2.95 -13.45
N GLY A 131 5.78 -2.92 -12.23
CA GLY A 131 6.94 -2.08 -11.98
C GLY A 131 7.43 -2.10 -10.54
N VAL A 132 8.33 -1.17 -10.28
CA VAL A 132 9.07 -1.07 -9.02
C VAL A 132 9.07 0.37 -8.53
N GLY A 133 9.18 0.55 -7.23
CA GLY A 133 9.32 1.86 -6.61
C GLY A 133 10.38 1.87 -5.51
N LEU A 134 11.07 2.99 -5.38
CA LEU A 134 12.07 3.25 -4.36
C LEU A 134 11.86 4.61 -3.72
N GLY A 135 12.16 4.73 -2.43
CA GLY A 135 12.09 6.00 -1.72
C GLY A 135 12.27 5.85 -0.22
N ALA A 136 11.57 6.66 0.54
CA ALA A 136 11.66 6.69 1.99
C ALA A 136 10.29 6.49 2.65
N ALA A 137 10.30 5.88 3.82
CA ALA A 137 9.11 5.75 4.67
C ALA A 137 9.41 6.24 6.09
N ARG A 138 8.55 7.09 6.62
CA ARG A 138 8.51 7.42 8.03
C ARG A 138 7.62 6.41 8.75
N MET A 139 8.25 5.57 9.54
CA MET A 139 7.60 4.57 10.37
C MET A 139 7.38 5.13 11.76
N GLU A 140 6.14 5.11 12.24
CA GLU A 140 5.78 5.60 13.58
C GLU A 140 5.11 4.48 14.36
N ALA A 141 5.74 4.10 15.47
CA ALA A 141 5.18 3.21 16.47
C ALA A 141 4.51 4.05 17.57
N SER A 142 3.21 3.92 17.73
CA SER A 142 2.43 4.68 18.72
C SER A 142 1.88 3.73 19.78
N SER A 143 2.36 3.90 21.02
CA SER A 143 1.88 3.19 22.20
C SER A 143 1.83 1.67 22.01
N LEU A 144 2.87 1.08 21.39
CA LEU A 144 2.95 -0.38 21.30
C LEU A 144 3.08 -0.94 22.72
N GLN A 145 2.21 -1.89 23.04
CA GLN A 145 2.16 -2.52 24.36
C GLN A 145 1.87 -4.02 24.24
N VAL A 146 2.42 -4.79 25.16
CA VAL A 146 2.19 -6.24 25.28
C VAL A 146 1.71 -6.50 26.70
N THR A 147 0.55 -7.16 26.86
CA THR A 147 -0.09 -7.37 28.19
C THR A 147 -0.22 -6.10 29.04
N GLY A 148 -0.50 -4.95 28.40
CA GLY A 148 -0.63 -3.66 29.08
C GLY A 148 0.71 -2.98 29.43
N GLN A 149 1.84 -3.65 29.23
CA GLN A 149 3.16 -3.06 29.46
C GLN A 149 3.67 -2.33 28.20
N PRO A 150 4.17 -1.09 28.30
CA PRO A 150 4.72 -0.36 27.17
C PRO A 150 5.90 -1.12 26.52
N LEU A 151 5.82 -1.40 25.22
CA LEU A 151 6.89 -2.05 24.45
C LEU A 151 7.80 -1.00 23.82
N ALA A 152 7.26 -0.22 22.87
CA ALA A 152 8.05 0.76 22.16
C ALA A 152 7.18 1.92 21.64
N SER A 153 7.81 3.09 21.50
CA SER A 153 7.23 4.24 20.83
C SER A 153 8.32 5.04 20.10
N GLY A 154 7.91 5.80 19.08
CA GLY A 154 8.82 6.66 18.36
C GLY A 154 8.62 6.63 16.87
N SER A 155 9.42 7.41 16.15
CA SER A 155 9.40 7.45 14.69
C SER A 155 10.80 7.32 14.11
N LYS A 156 10.91 6.64 12.96
CA LYS A 156 12.14 6.49 12.19
C LYS A 156 11.84 6.62 10.70
N THR A 157 12.71 7.33 10.01
CA THR A 157 12.70 7.36 8.54
C THR A 157 13.70 6.33 8.03
N VAL A 158 13.25 5.49 7.13
CA VAL A 158 14.01 4.37 6.56
C VAL A 158 13.83 4.31 5.06
N LEU A 159 14.76 3.67 4.35
CA LEU A 159 14.61 3.36 2.95
C LEU A 159 13.44 2.37 2.77
N ALA A 160 12.63 2.61 1.74
CA ALA A 160 11.49 1.78 1.39
C ALA A 160 11.48 1.47 -0.09
N TYR A 161 10.90 0.32 -0.44
CA TYR A 161 10.70 -0.11 -1.81
C TYR A 161 9.35 -0.79 -1.97
N GLN A 162 8.87 -0.81 -3.21
CA GLN A 162 7.68 -1.58 -3.56
C GLN A 162 7.83 -2.26 -4.92
N LEU A 163 7.12 -3.36 -5.07
CA LEU A 163 6.87 -4.04 -6.33
C LEU A 163 5.37 -3.98 -6.58
N GLY A 164 4.96 -3.77 -7.79
CA GLY A 164 3.54 -3.67 -8.07
C GLY A 164 3.15 -4.13 -9.45
N THR A 165 1.88 -4.43 -9.57
CA THR A 165 1.21 -4.74 -10.83
C THR A 165 -0.24 -4.28 -10.75
N GLY A 166 -0.88 -4.13 -11.89
CA GLY A 166 -2.28 -3.74 -11.94
C GLY A 166 -2.79 -3.66 -13.37
N ILE A 167 -4.01 -3.15 -13.47
CA ILE A 167 -4.71 -2.96 -14.74
C ILE A 167 -5.34 -1.59 -14.71
N ASP A 168 -5.07 -0.81 -15.74
CA ASP A 168 -5.73 0.46 -16.02
C ASP A 168 -6.91 0.23 -16.97
N PHE A 169 -8.03 0.86 -16.65
CA PHE A 169 -9.22 0.89 -17.50
C PHE A 169 -9.49 2.34 -17.90
N ALA A 170 -9.48 2.62 -19.20
CA ALA A 170 -9.84 3.92 -19.73
C ALA A 170 -11.35 4.15 -19.59
N LEU A 171 -11.77 5.08 -18.74
CA LEU A 171 -13.16 5.50 -18.61
C LEU A 171 -13.50 6.61 -19.61
N THR A 172 -12.58 7.56 -19.76
CA THR A 172 -12.66 8.65 -20.76
C THR A 172 -11.28 8.92 -21.34
N LYS A 173 -11.14 9.93 -22.19
CA LYS A 173 -9.83 10.36 -22.73
C LYS A 173 -8.86 10.84 -21.64
N HIS A 174 -9.38 11.32 -20.52
CA HIS A 174 -8.60 11.92 -19.44
C HIS A 174 -8.69 11.16 -18.12
N LEU A 175 -9.65 10.25 -17.98
CA LEU A 175 -9.92 9.57 -16.71
C LEU A 175 -9.72 8.06 -16.85
N ASN A 176 -8.86 7.50 -16.00
CA ASN A 176 -8.61 6.06 -15.91
C ASN A 176 -8.99 5.54 -14.52
N LEU A 177 -9.59 4.36 -14.50
CA LEU A 177 -9.77 3.55 -13.29
C LEU A 177 -8.59 2.57 -13.18
N ASP A 178 -7.93 2.55 -12.05
CA ASP A 178 -6.76 1.72 -11.78
C ASP A 178 -7.09 0.69 -10.69
N LEU A 179 -6.89 -0.58 -10.99
CA LEU A 179 -6.93 -1.68 -10.01
C LEU A 179 -5.52 -2.22 -9.86
N GLY A 180 -4.91 -1.98 -8.71
CA GLY A 180 -3.51 -2.31 -8.46
C GLY A 180 -3.28 -3.18 -7.23
N TYR A 181 -2.20 -3.94 -7.30
CA TYR A 181 -1.60 -4.63 -6.18
C TYR A 181 -0.19 -4.09 -5.96
N ARG A 182 0.19 -3.86 -4.69
CA ARG A 182 1.51 -3.38 -4.28
C ARG A 182 2.03 -4.25 -3.14
N PHE A 183 3.18 -4.86 -3.32
CA PHE A 183 4.00 -5.37 -2.22
C PHE A 183 4.93 -4.26 -1.77
N PHE A 184 4.79 -3.81 -0.53
CA PHE A 184 5.61 -2.73 0.05
C PHE A 184 6.47 -3.28 1.18
N SER A 185 7.72 -2.83 1.23
CA SER A 185 8.67 -3.19 2.28
C SER A 185 9.59 -2.02 2.61
N SER A 186 10.18 -2.06 3.80
CA SER A 186 11.20 -1.11 4.24
C SER A 186 12.41 -1.82 4.85
N VAL A 187 13.55 -1.13 4.86
CA VAL A 187 14.66 -1.51 5.73
C VAL A 187 14.17 -1.51 7.18
N LYS A 188 14.63 -2.46 7.98
CA LYS A 188 14.18 -2.67 9.37
C LYS A 188 14.28 -1.39 10.19
N PRO A 189 13.14 -0.78 10.59
CA PRO A 189 13.17 0.33 11.53
C PRO A 189 13.65 -0.14 12.91
N LYS A 190 14.47 0.68 13.55
CA LYS A 190 14.95 0.44 14.90
C LYS A 190 14.31 1.45 15.83
N PHE A 191 13.42 1.00 16.69
CA PHE A 191 12.78 1.81 17.72
C PHE A 191 13.53 1.66 19.05
N THR A 192 13.33 2.62 19.95
CA THR A 192 13.81 2.49 21.32
C THR A 192 12.65 2.06 22.20
N GLU A 193 12.83 0.98 22.95
CA GLU A 193 11.88 0.53 23.94
C GLU A 193 11.84 1.48 25.15
N SER A 194 10.79 1.36 25.96
CA SER A 194 10.62 2.16 27.18
C SER A 194 11.72 1.91 28.21
N ASN A 195 12.40 0.78 28.15
CA ASN A 195 13.53 0.40 28.99
C ASN A 195 14.90 0.77 28.40
N GLY A 196 14.94 1.51 27.27
CA GLY A 196 16.16 1.92 26.58
C GLY A 196 16.74 0.91 25.59
N ARG A 197 16.17 -0.29 25.48
CA ARG A 197 16.58 -1.32 24.51
C ARG A 197 16.20 -0.95 23.08
N LYS A 198 16.82 -1.61 22.11
CA LYS A 198 16.53 -1.41 20.70
C LYS A 198 15.60 -2.53 20.20
N LEU A 199 14.42 -2.16 19.73
CA LEU A 199 13.48 -3.03 19.04
C LEU A 199 13.66 -2.86 17.54
N SER A 200 14.04 -3.94 16.85
CA SER A 200 14.11 -4.02 15.39
C SER A 200 12.95 -4.87 14.88
N MET A 201 12.25 -4.42 13.84
CA MET A 201 11.10 -5.17 13.30
C MET A 201 11.09 -5.15 11.77
N ASP A 202 10.60 -6.25 11.19
CA ASP A 202 10.35 -6.32 9.74
C ASP A 202 9.05 -5.59 9.40
N TYR A 203 9.00 -4.97 8.20
CA TYR A 203 7.79 -4.37 7.67
C TYR A 203 7.56 -4.81 6.24
N TYR A 204 6.63 -5.75 6.04
CA TYR A 204 6.21 -6.27 4.74
C TYR A 204 4.69 -6.17 4.66
N SER A 205 4.16 -5.49 3.64
CA SER A 205 2.72 -5.36 3.48
C SER A 205 2.24 -5.64 2.06
N HIS A 206 1.08 -6.28 1.99
CA HIS A 206 0.33 -6.52 0.76
C HIS A 206 -0.81 -5.52 0.69
N ASN A 207 -0.90 -4.81 -0.43
CA ASN A 207 -1.89 -3.75 -0.63
C ASN A 207 -2.67 -4.02 -1.90
N VAL A 208 -3.99 -4.03 -1.81
CA VAL A 208 -4.88 -4.04 -2.98
C VAL A 208 -5.55 -2.68 -3.03
N MET A 209 -5.47 -2.00 -4.16
CA MET A 209 -5.82 -0.60 -4.30
C MET A 209 -6.75 -0.40 -5.50
N LEU A 210 -7.70 0.48 -5.33
CA LEU A 210 -8.52 1.03 -6.40
C LEU A 210 -8.28 2.54 -6.48
N GLY A 211 -8.04 3.06 -7.67
CA GLY A 211 -7.71 4.45 -7.88
C GLY A 211 -8.36 5.06 -9.09
N LEU A 212 -8.37 6.38 -9.10
CA LEU A 212 -8.70 7.19 -10.26
C LEU A 212 -7.50 8.04 -10.62
N ARG A 213 -7.14 8.04 -11.91
CA ARG A 213 -6.07 8.88 -12.47
C ARG A 213 -6.67 9.81 -13.52
N TYR A 214 -6.28 11.07 -13.45
CA TYR A 214 -6.67 12.12 -14.40
C TYR A 214 -5.44 12.62 -15.13
N GLY A 215 -5.44 12.49 -16.45
CA GLY A 215 -4.44 13.02 -17.38
C GLY A 215 -4.86 14.37 -17.96
N PHE A 216 -3.90 15.25 -18.15
CA PHE A 216 -4.11 16.63 -18.63
C PHE A 216 -3.98 16.75 -20.15
#